data_b19ada1c42e4784b579f46514211b335
#
_entry.id   b19ada1c42e4784b579f46514211b335
#
_cell.length_a   1.000
_cell.length_b   1.000
_cell.length_c   1.000
_cell.angle_alpha   90.00
_cell.angle_beta   90.00
_cell.angle_gamma   90.00
#
_symmetry.space_group_name_H-M   'P 1'
#
loop_
_entity.id
_entity.type
_entity.pdbx_description
1 polymer ?
#
loop_
_entity_poly.entity_id
_entity_poly.type
_entity_poly.pdbx_seq_one_letter_code
_entity_poly.pdbx_strand_id
1 'polypeptide(L)'
;DHANILITAWSRDKLVGVSRALSDFSFCCYLSDLAVDVAFQKQGIGKRLIDETHAVSGLSTMLILLAAPAATEYYPKIGMEKFSDCFVIRRKTQ
;
A
#
# COMPACT_ATOMS: atom_id res chain seq x y z
N ASP A 1 -7.60 -4.64 14.68
CA ASP A 1 -7.22 -4.25 13.34
C ASP A 1 -8.25 -4.78 12.35
N HIS A 2 -8.69 -3.91 11.44
CA HIS A 2 -9.75 -4.25 10.49
C HIS A 2 -9.23 -4.54 9.09
N ALA A 3 -7.92 -4.55 8.89
CA ALA A 3 -7.36 -4.92 7.60
C ALA A 3 -7.61 -6.40 7.33
N ASN A 4 -7.93 -6.73 6.08
CA ASN A 4 -8.14 -8.13 5.70
C ASN A 4 -7.06 -8.65 4.76
N ILE A 5 -6.06 -7.84 4.45
CA ILE A 5 -4.87 -8.29 3.71
C ILE A 5 -3.64 -7.80 4.47
N LEU A 6 -2.72 -8.71 4.73
CA LEU A 6 -1.45 -8.40 5.37
C LEU A 6 -0.34 -9.12 4.62
N ILE A 7 0.58 -8.35 4.04
CA ILE A 7 1.74 -8.92 3.35
C ILE A 7 2.98 -8.48 4.10
N THR A 8 3.89 -9.39 4.33
CA THR A 8 5.13 -9.11 5.04
C THR A 8 6.33 -9.49 4.19
N ALA A 9 7.42 -8.76 4.38
CA ALA A 9 8.68 -9.04 3.72
C ALA A 9 9.74 -9.30 4.79
N TRP A 10 10.54 -10.32 4.57
CA TRP A 10 11.52 -10.79 5.55
C TRP A 10 12.89 -10.89 4.93
N SER A 11 13.90 -10.53 5.70
CA SER A 11 15.29 -10.81 5.38
C SER A 11 15.78 -11.75 6.47
N ARG A 12 15.87 -13.04 6.13
CA ARG A 12 16.14 -14.11 7.08
C ARG A 12 15.10 -14.07 8.19
N ASP A 13 15.51 -13.80 9.45
CA ASP A 13 14.58 -13.78 10.57
C ASP A 13 14.06 -12.38 10.88
N LYS A 14 14.46 -11.37 10.12
CA LYS A 14 14.09 -9.98 10.39
C LYS A 14 12.93 -9.54 9.50
N LEU A 15 11.89 -8.99 10.12
CA LEU A 15 10.80 -8.36 9.39
C LEU A 15 11.29 -7.03 8.84
N VAL A 16 11.28 -6.87 7.52
CA VAL A 16 11.82 -5.67 6.87
C VAL A 16 10.77 -4.87 6.13
N GLY A 17 9.57 -5.38 5.97
CA GLY A 17 8.52 -4.64 5.31
C GLY A 17 7.15 -5.18 5.61
N VAL A 18 6.15 -4.32 5.51
CA VAL A 18 4.77 -4.71 5.75
C VAL A 18 3.84 -3.86 4.90
N SER A 19 2.78 -4.49 4.41
CA SER A 19 1.68 -3.85 3.73
C SER A 19 0.39 -4.30 4.36
N ARG A 20 -0.50 -3.37 4.71
CA ARG A 20 -1.83 -3.68 5.22
C ARG A 20 -2.87 -3.03 4.34
N ALA A 21 -3.92 -3.77 4.03
CA ALA A 21 -4.94 -3.29 3.13
C ALA A 21 -6.31 -3.80 3.50
N LEU A 22 -7.32 -3.09 3.04
CA LEU A 22 -8.72 -3.46 3.20
C LEU A 22 -9.31 -3.60 1.81
N SER A 23 -9.84 -4.77 1.49
CA SER A 23 -10.35 -5.06 0.16
C SER A 23 -11.74 -5.67 0.24
N ASP A 24 -12.59 -5.33 -0.76
CA ASP A 24 -13.84 -6.04 -0.95
C ASP A 24 -13.65 -7.22 -1.90
N PHE A 25 -12.43 -7.44 -2.40
CA PHE A 25 -12.06 -8.53 -3.31
C PHE A 25 -12.86 -8.53 -4.62
N SER A 26 -13.45 -7.42 -4.95
CA SER A 26 -14.30 -7.31 -6.14
C SER A 26 -14.01 -6.05 -6.92
N PHE A 27 -13.95 -4.91 -6.25
CA PHE A 27 -13.88 -3.62 -6.92
C PHE A 27 -12.72 -2.77 -6.44
N CYS A 28 -12.50 -2.69 -5.13
CA CYS A 28 -11.56 -1.72 -4.59
C CYS A 28 -10.76 -2.30 -3.43
N CYS A 29 -9.49 -1.93 -3.40
CA CYS A 29 -8.56 -2.28 -2.33
C CYS A 29 -7.91 -1.00 -1.82
N TYR A 30 -8.07 -0.70 -0.54
CA TYR A 30 -7.43 0.45 0.08
C TYR A 30 -6.19 0.02 0.82
N LEU A 31 -5.03 0.47 0.35
CA LEU A 31 -3.76 0.22 1.03
C LEU A 31 -3.62 1.22 2.16
N SER A 32 -3.79 0.75 3.39
CA SER A 32 -3.81 1.63 4.55
C SER A 32 -2.43 1.88 5.13
N ASP A 33 -1.53 0.91 5.03
CA ASP A 33 -0.17 1.03 5.58
C ASP A 33 0.83 0.35 4.69
N LEU A 34 1.93 1.04 4.45
CA LEU A 34 3.08 0.48 3.73
C LEU A 34 4.33 0.98 4.43
N ALA A 35 5.15 0.06 4.90
CA ALA A 35 6.39 0.42 5.59
C ALA A 35 7.50 -0.52 5.19
N VAL A 36 8.69 0.04 4.96
CA VAL A 36 9.91 -0.72 4.68
C VAL A 36 11.00 -0.20 5.59
N ASP A 37 11.70 -1.12 6.27
CA ASP A 37 12.82 -0.77 7.13
C ASP A 37 13.80 0.10 6.35
N VAL A 38 14.28 1.17 7.00
CA VAL A 38 15.09 2.17 6.31
C VAL A 38 16.36 1.56 5.71
N ALA A 39 16.92 0.53 6.35
CA ALA A 39 18.12 -0.14 5.85
C ALA A 39 17.84 -0.97 4.59
N PHE A 40 16.58 -1.22 4.28
CA PHE A 40 16.18 -2.06 3.14
C PHE A 40 15.42 -1.28 2.07
N GLN A 41 15.35 0.04 2.19
CA GLN A 41 14.69 0.88 1.20
C GLN A 41 15.51 0.96 -0.08
N LYS A 42 14.86 1.39 -1.17
CA LYS A 42 15.49 1.55 -2.49
C LYS A 42 15.95 0.23 -3.11
N GLN A 43 15.34 -0.88 -2.69
CA GLN A 43 15.63 -2.20 -3.24
C GLN A 43 14.41 -2.83 -3.92
N GLY A 44 13.33 -2.06 -4.09
CA GLY A 44 12.12 -2.56 -4.74
C GLY A 44 11.16 -3.30 -3.83
N ILE A 45 11.42 -3.33 -2.52
CA ILE A 45 10.56 -4.08 -1.59
C ILE A 45 9.18 -3.43 -1.50
N GLY A 46 9.12 -2.09 -1.44
CA GLY A 46 7.84 -1.39 -1.36
C GLY A 46 6.96 -1.68 -2.56
N LYS A 47 7.54 -1.62 -3.77
CA LYS A 47 6.79 -1.95 -4.98
C LYS A 47 6.33 -3.40 -4.96
N ARG A 48 7.18 -4.32 -4.51
CA ARG A 48 6.82 -5.72 -4.44
C ARG A 48 5.68 -5.96 -3.45
N LEU A 49 5.70 -5.26 -2.31
CA LEU A 49 4.63 -5.35 -1.34
C LEU A 49 3.30 -4.88 -1.93
N ILE A 50 3.33 -3.78 -2.69
CA ILE A 50 2.12 -3.28 -3.35
C ILE A 50 1.60 -4.27 -4.38
N ASP A 51 2.50 -4.81 -5.21
CA ASP A 51 2.11 -5.77 -6.24
C ASP A 51 1.52 -7.03 -5.64
N GLU A 52 2.12 -7.54 -4.56
CA GLU A 52 1.61 -8.72 -3.89
C GLU A 52 0.26 -8.45 -3.22
N THR A 53 0.11 -7.27 -2.63
CA THR A 53 -1.18 -6.88 -2.05
C THR A 53 -2.27 -6.84 -3.11
N HIS A 54 -1.96 -6.23 -4.26
CA HIS A 54 -2.91 -6.15 -5.36
C HIS A 54 -3.27 -7.54 -5.88
N ALA A 55 -2.28 -8.43 -5.99
CA ALA A 55 -2.52 -9.79 -6.45
C ALA A 55 -3.44 -10.55 -5.50
N VAL A 56 -3.25 -10.40 -4.18
CA VAL A 56 -4.11 -11.05 -3.20
C VAL A 56 -5.53 -10.48 -3.26
N SER A 57 -5.65 -9.17 -3.43
CA SER A 57 -6.95 -8.51 -3.57
C SER A 57 -7.66 -8.94 -4.84
N GLY A 58 -6.92 -9.23 -5.90
CA GLY A 58 -7.43 -9.51 -7.22
C GLY A 58 -7.08 -8.39 -8.17
N LEU A 59 -6.49 -8.74 -9.31
CA LEU A 59 -6.00 -7.73 -10.25
C LEU A 59 -7.13 -6.94 -10.90
N SER A 60 -8.38 -7.40 -10.77
CA SER A 60 -9.54 -6.65 -11.24
C SER A 60 -9.98 -5.59 -10.24
N THR A 61 -9.42 -5.58 -9.02
CA THR A 61 -9.71 -4.51 -8.08
C THR A 61 -8.82 -3.31 -8.37
N MET A 62 -9.30 -2.12 -8.03
CA MET A 62 -8.50 -0.91 -8.08
C MET A 62 -7.81 -0.74 -6.73
N LEU A 63 -6.48 -0.71 -6.71
CA LEU A 63 -5.75 -0.46 -5.48
C LEU A 63 -5.50 1.03 -5.36
N ILE A 64 -5.98 1.63 -4.26
CA ILE A 64 -5.80 3.05 -3.99
C ILE A 64 -5.08 3.24 -2.67
N LEU A 65 -4.39 4.37 -2.54
CA LEU A 65 -3.75 4.76 -1.30
C LEU A 65 -3.74 6.28 -1.18
N LEU A 66 -3.58 6.75 0.04
CA LEU A 66 -3.38 8.17 0.33
C LEU A 66 -1.95 8.35 0.77
N ALA A 67 -1.16 9.04 -0.06
CA ALA A 67 0.27 9.19 0.21
C ALA A 67 0.51 10.25 1.28
N ALA A 68 1.47 9.98 2.19
CA ALA A 68 1.97 11.00 3.06
C ALA A 68 2.66 12.09 2.22
N PRO A 69 2.65 13.36 2.66
CA PRO A 69 3.23 14.43 1.84
C PRO A 69 4.67 14.18 1.41
N ALA A 70 5.47 13.56 2.27
CA ALA A 70 6.87 13.27 1.94
C ALA A 70 7.04 12.15 0.93
N ALA A 71 5.99 11.39 0.65
CA ALA A 71 6.05 10.21 -0.22
C ALA A 71 5.32 10.40 -1.55
N THR A 72 4.79 11.60 -1.83
CA THR A 72 3.96 11.79 -3.02
C THR A 72 4.71 11.55 -4.32
N GLU A 73 6.03 11.72 -4.34
CA GLU A 73 6.81 11.50 -5.56
C GLU A 73 7.27 10.07 -5.73
N TYR A 74 7.17 9.26 -4.68
CA TYR A 74 7.60 7.87 -4.74
C TYR A 74 6.68 7.03 -5.63
N TYR A 75 5.37 7.19 -5.46
CA TYR A 75 4.40 6.30 -6.10
C TYR A 75 4.37 6.41 -7.62
N PRO A 76 4.45 7.61 -8.21
CA PRO A 76 4.55 7.67 -9.68
C PRO A 76 5.80 6.97 -10.21
N LYS A 77 6.91 7.00 -9.44
CA LYS A 77 8.15 6.35 -9.88
C LYS A 77 8.04 4.85 -9.98
N ILE A 78 7.13 4.24 -9.24
CA ILE A 78 6.92 2.79 -9.29
C ILE A 78 5.70 2.41 -10.12
N GLY A 79 5.18 3.37 -10.91
CA GLY A 79 4.15 3.07 -11.89
C GLY A 79 2.73 3.34 -11.45
N MET A 80 2.52 3.97 -10.30
CA MET A 80 1.16 4.30 -9.86
C MET A 80 0.73 5.62 -10.45
N GLU A 81 -0.54 5.68 -10.83
CA GLU A 81 -1.13 6.88 -11.42
C GLU A 81 -1.73 7.75 -10.32
N LYS A 82 -1.45 9.05 -10.38
CA LYS A 82 -2.08 9.98 -9.46
C LYS A 82 -3.54 10.19 -9.88
N PHE A 83 -4.46 9.93 -8.96
CA PHE A 83 -5.88 9.96 -9.27
C PHE A 83 -6.49 11.27 -8.76
N SER A 84 -6.67 12.22 -9.65
CA SER A 84 -7.14 13.55 -9.29
C SER A 84 -8.63 13.59 -8.95
N ASP A 85 -9.36 12.53 -9.27
CA ASP A 85 -10.80 12.47 -9.03
C ASP A 85 -11.16 11.87 -7.67
N CYS A 86 -10.18 11.71 -6.79
CA CYS A 86 -10.41 11.16 -5.45
C CYS A 86 -10.95 12.24 -4.53
N PHE A 87 -12.09 11.98 -3.90
CA PHE A 87 -12.71 12.89 -2.94
C PHE A 87 -12.79 12.22 -1.59
N VAL A 88 -12.64 13.00 -0.53
CA VAL A 88 -12.69 12.45 0.83
C VAL A 88 -13.58 13.33 1.71
N ILE A 89 -14.20 12.68 2.69
CA ILE A 89 -14.76 13.38 3.83
C ILE A 89 -13.86 13.00 5.00
N ARG A 90 -13.22 14.01 5.58
CA ARG A 90 -12.28 13.74 6.67
C ARG A 90 -13.04 13.27 7.89
N ARG A 91 -12.44 12.31 8.60
CA ARG A 91 -13.07 11.84 9.82
C ARG A 91 -12.99 12.92 10.89
N LYS A 92 -14.00 12.91 11.76
CA LYS A 92 -14.06 13.88 12.84
C LYS A 92 -13.14 13.42 13.97
N THR A 93 -12.45 14.38 14.59
CA THR A 93 -11.61 14.07 15.74
C THR A 93 -12.45 14.01 16.98
N GLN A 94 -12.01 13.18 17.91
CA GLN A 94 -12.70 13.03 19.21
C GLN A 94 -12.15 14.01 20.23
#